data_e4f556d876ea0f36c4d7e943082d784b
#
_entry.id   e4f556d876ea0f36c4d7e943082d784b
#
_cell.length_a   1.000
_cell.length_b   1.000
_cell.length_c   1.000
_cell.angle_alpha   90.00
_cell.angle_beta   90.00
_cell.angle_gamma   90.00
#
_symmetry.space_group_name_H-M   'P 1'
#
loop_
_entity.id
_entity.type
_entity.pdbx_description
1 polymer ?
#
loop_
_entity_poly.entity_id
_entity_poly.type
_entity_poly.pdbx_seq_one_letter_code
_entity_poly.pdbx_strand_id
1 'polypeptide(L)'
;MTATTTARPAAPPSPAPAPSRAPRTVAWLVGAVVLLVVTVSVAVTLGPAHLPVADVWRSVAQHVGLGGALGLDPLTPLQDGLVWQLRLPRVLTAAGVGAGLAVCGVVMQSLTRNPLADPYLLGLSSGASLGAVCVLGLGVALVLPVAAFAGALLALLATLGLAGAAGGLTPSRTVLAGLAVSQLASAGVSFVIFWTSTGDSYQDILSWLLGSVAGATWTSVAVTCGATLVLGSLLAASGSLLDAFTFGDIAASTLGVPVERARRILLVLVAILTGALVSQSGSIGFVGLVLPHAVRLVVGTRNRLLLPLSGLLGASFLVWADTAARTVFAPREIPVGVMTAAVGAPVFAFLLWRGRGRA
;
A
#
# COMPACT_ATOMS: atom_id res chain seq x y z
N MET A 1 -18.72 -78.27 -5.96
CA MET A 1 -17.92 -77.09 -5.61
C MET A 1 -18.11 -76.07 -6.74
N THR A 2 -18.99 -75.16 -6.58
CA THR A 2 -19.27 -74.07 -7.55
C THR A 2 -18.55 -72.83 -7.11
N ALA A 3 -17.50 -72.41 -7.89
CA ALA A 3 -16.73 -71.19 -7.63
C ALA A 3 -17.55 -69.97 -8.02
N THR A 4 -17.92 -69.18 -7.04
CA THR A 4 -18.60 -67.89 -7.23
C THR A 4 -17.55 -66.85 -7.57
N THR A 5 -17.46 -66.46 -8.85
CA THR A 5 -16.60 -65.34 -9.30
C THR A 5 -17.25 -64.02 -8.87
N THR A 6 -16.71 -63.38 -7.82
CA THR A 6 -17.10 -62.03 -7.41
C THR A 6 -16.51 -61.02 -8.40
N ALA A 7 -17.39 -60.41 -9.21
CA ALA A 7 -17.01 -59.31 -10.10
C ALA A 7 -16.50 -58.11 -9.27
N ARG A 8 -15.32 -57.62 -9.59
CA ARG A 8 -14.69 -56.44 -8.98
C ARG A 8 -15.49 -55.20 -9.36
N PRO A 9 -15.91 -54.33 -8.41
CA PRO A 9 -16.66 -53.10 -8.74
C PRO A 9 -15.85 -52.23 -9.70
N ALA A 10 -16.51 -51.71 -10.72
CA ALA A 10 -15.89 -50.76 -11.66
C ALA A 10 -15.37 -49.51 -10.91
N ALA A 11 -14.13 -49.06 -11.22
CA ALA A 11 -13.57 -47.88 -10.65
C ALA A 11 -14.47 -46.66 -11.00
N PRO A 12 -14.70 -45.72 -10.06
CA PRO A 12 -15.48 -44.53 -10.35
C PRO A 12 -14.82 -43.73 -11.48
N PRO A 13 -15.61 -43.09 -12.37
CA PRO A 13 -15.07 -42.29 -13.46
C PRO A 13 -14.19 -41.17 -12.90
N SER A 14 -13.02 -40.97 -13.53
CA SER A 14 -12.11 -39.89 -13.16
C SER A 14 -12.83 -38.54 -13.29
N PRO A 15 -12.72 -37.64 -12.29
CA PRO A 15 -13.37 -36.35 -12.36
C PRO A 15 -12.91 -35.58 -13.59
N ALA A 16 -13.86 -34.97 -14.32
CA ALA A 16 -13.56 -34.15 -15.48
C ALA A 16 -12.57 -33.04 -15.11
N PRO A 17 -11.61 -32.69 -15.98
CA PRO A 17 -10.64 -31.65 -15.70
C PRO A 17 -11.38 -30.33 -15.42
N ALA A 18 -11.14 -29.74 -14.25
CA ALA A 18 -11.72 -28.47 -13.87
C ALA A 18 -11.30 -27.39 -14.89
N PRO A 19 -12.22 -26.52 -15.32
CA PRO A 19 -11.93 -25.51 -16.32
C PRO A 19 -10.73 -24.66 -15.89
N SER A 20 -9.79 -24.44 -16.84
CA SER A 20 -8.57 -23.72 -16.59
C SER A 20 -8.88 -22.30 -16.03
N ARG A 21 -8.40 -21.98 -14.83
CA ARG A 21 -8.62 -20.67 -14.18
C ARG A 21 -7.75 -19.56 -14.78
N ALA A 22 -6.81 -19.91 -15.66
CA ALA A 22 -5.85 -19.00 -16.27
C ALA A 22 -6.50 -17.81 -17.02
N PRO A 23 -7.51 -17.98 -17.91
CA PRO A 23 -8.10 -16.86 -18.65
C PRO A 23 -8.77 -15.85 -17.72
N ARG A 24 -9.38 -16.30 -16.64
CA ARG A 24 -10.03 -15.40 -15.66
C ARG A 24 -9.02 -14.57 -14.87
N THR A 25 -7.88 -15.15 -14.51
CA THR A 25 -6.79 -14.43 -13.83
C THR A 25 -6.22 -13.33 -14.71
N VAL A 26 -5.93 -13.63 -15.98
CA VAL A 26 -5.45 -12.64 -16.96
C VAL A 26 -6.46 -11.52 -17.15
N ALA A 27 -7.74 -11.85 -17.29
CA ALA A 27 -8.80 -10.84 -17.45
C ALA A 27 -8.86 -9.85 -16.26
N TRP A 28 -8.73 -10.33 -15.01
CA TRP A 28 -8.69 -9.46 -13.83
C TRP A 28 -7.49 -8.53 -13.84
N LEU A 29 -6.29 -9.03 -14.17
CA LEU A 29 -5.07 -8.22 -14.21
C LEU A 29 -5.13 -7.19 -15.33
N VAL A 30 -5.52 -7.58 -16.53
CA VAL A 30 -5.68 -6.66 -17.67
C VAL A 30 -6.72 -5.59 -17.34
N GLY A 31 -7.87 -5.97 -16.80
CA GLY A 31 -8.90 -5.02 -16.39
C GLY A 31 -8.41 -4.03 -15.34
N ALA A 32 -7.63 -4.47 -14.35
CA ALA A 32 -7.06 -3.59 -13.33
C ALA A 32 -5.97 -2.66 -13.89
N VAL A 33 -5.14 -3.12 -14.84
CA VAL A 33 -4.17 -2.26 -15.53
C VAL A 33 -4.88 -1.21 -16.36
N VAL A 34 -5.89 -1.58 -17.15
CA VAL A 34 -6.69 -0.64 -17.95
C VAL A 34 -7.35 0.39 -17.02
N LEU A 35 -7.95 -0.06 -15.91
CA LEU A 35 -8.55 0.82 -14.92
C LEU A 35 -7.51 1.83 -14.38
N LEU A 36 -6.31 1.37 -14.03
CA LEU A 36 -5.24 2.25 -13.52
C LEU A 36 -4.81 3.27 -14.58
N VAL A 37 -4.60 2.86 -15.83
CA VAL A 37 -4.23 3.78 -16.92
C VAL A 37 -5.31 4.83 -17.14
N VAL A 38 -6.58 4.43 -17.18
CA VAL A 38 -7.71 5.37 -17.29
C VAL A 38 -7.76 6.29 -16.08
N THR A 39 -7.61 5.76 -14.87
CA THR A 39 -7.60 6.53 -13.61
C THR A 39 -6.51 7.60 -13.65
N VAL A 40 -5.26 7.24 -13.97
CA VAL A 40 -4.14 8.20 -14.06
C VAL A 40 -4.43 9.26 -15.12
N SER A 41 -4.86 8.84 -16.32
CA SER A 41 -5.16 9.75 -17.42
C SER A 41 -6.23 10.78 -17.06
N VAL A 42 -7.31 10.33 -16.43
CA VAL A 42 -8.40 11.22 -16.00
C VAL A 42 -7.97 12.10 -14.82
N ALA A 43 -7.29 11.53 -13.83
CA ALA A 43 -6.89 12.27 -12.63
C ALA A 43 -5.94 13.43 -12.93
N VAL A 44 -5.04 13.31 -13.92
CA VAL A 44 -4.14 14.41 -14.31
C VAL A 44 -4.93 15.58 -14.95
N THR A 45 -6.06 15.32 -15.64
CA THR A 45 -6.88 16.39 -16.23
C THR A 45 -7.73 17.14 -15.21
N LEU A 46 -8.12 16.47 -14.12
CA LEU A 46 -8.98 17.07 -13.10
C LEU A 46 -8.18 18.01 -12.18
N GLY A 47 -8.73 19.16 -11.85
CA GLY A 47 -8.13 20.15 -10.95
C GLY A 47 -8.64 21.56 -11.25
N PRO A 48 -8.18 22.60 -10.48
CA PRO A 48 -8.67 23.98 -10.61
C PRO A 48 -8.52 24.58 -12.01
N ALA A 49 -7.45 24.21 -12.73
CA ALA A 49 -7.27 24.58 -14.15
C ALA A 49 -7.72 23.41 -15.02
N HIS A 50 -8.73 23.63 -15.87
CA HIS A 50 -9.17 22.63 -16.84
C HIS A 50 -8.12 22.44 -17.93
N LEU A 51 -7.58 21.23 -18.03
CA LEU A 51 -6.63 20.83 -19.09
C LEU A 51 -7.27 19.69 -19.89
N PRO A 52 -7.35 19.84 -21.23
CA PRO A 52 -7.81 18.75 -22.11
C PRO A 52 -6.91 17.51 -21.96
N VAL A 53 -7.50 16.32 -22.07
CA VAL A 53 -6.74 15.06 -22.05
C VAL A 53 -5.64 15.05 -23.12
N ALA A 54 -5.92 15.63 -24.28
CA ALA A 54 -4.96 15.73 -25.36
C ALA A 54 -3.69 16.50 -24.97
N ASP A 55 -3.81 17.60 -24.21
CA ASP A 55 -2.67 18.39 -23.75
C ASP A 55 -1.83 17.66 -22.72
N VAL A 56 -2.46 16.87 -21.84
CA VAL A 56 -1.74 16.00 -20.90
C VAL A 56 -0.85 15.00 -21.64
N TRP A 57 -1.41 14.28 -22.62
CA TRP A 57 -0.64 13.31 -23.40
C TRP A 57 0.38 13.97 -24.32
N ARG A 58 0.12 15.18 -24.79
CA ARG A 58 1.07 15.99 -25.54
C ARG A 58 2.29 16.34 -24.70
N SER A 59 2.10 16.83 -23.45
CA SER A 59 3.19 17.10 -22.51
C SER A 59 4.02 15.83 -22.25
N VAL A 60 3.36 14.71 -21.93
CA VAL A 60 4.03 13.43 -21.72
C VAL A 60 4.85 13.01 -22.96
N ALA A 61 4.25 13.06 -24.15
CA ALA A 61 4.92 12.67 -25.38
C ALA A 61 6.17 13.54 -25.67
N GLN A 62 6.11 14.84 -25.36
CA GLN A 62 7.26 15.74 -25.53
C GLN A 62 8.41 15.37 -24.59
N HIS A 63 8.14 15.14 -23.32
CA HIS A 63 9.17 14.79 -22.33
C HIS A 63 9.76 13.39 -22.51
N VAL A 64 9.01 12.47 -23.12
CA VAL A 64 9.50 11.12 -23.48
C VAL A 64 10.26 11.11 -24.83
N GLY A 65 10.35 12.26 -25.52
CA GLY A 65 11.05 12.40 -26.79
C GLY A 65 10.24 11.99 -28.03
N LEU A 66 8.94 11.70 -27.87
CA LEU A 66 8.05 11.31 -28.97
C LEU A 66 7.35 12.51 -29.64
N GLY A 67 7.44 13.72 -29.06
CA GLY A 67 6.73 14.91 -29.57
C GLY A 67 7.08 15.25 -31.03
N GLY A 68 8.35 15.25 -31.35
CA GLY A 68 8.82 15.50 -32.72
C GLY A 68 8.40 14.41 -33.72
N ALA A 69 8.44 13.13 -33.31
CA ALA A 69 8.04 12.01 -34.17
C ALA A 69 6.52 11.98 -34.44
N LEU A 70 5.72 12.53 -33.54
CA LEU A 70 4.27 12.62 -33.64
C LEU A 70 3.79 13.96 -34.24
N GLY A 71 4.70 14.89 -34.57
CA GLY A 71 4.36 16.21 -35.10
C GLY A 71 3.51 17.06 -34.13
N LEU A 72 3.69 16.89 -32.82
CA LEU A 72 2.93 17.60 -31.80
C LEU A 72 3.55 18.96 -31.50
N ASP A 73 2.75 20.03 -31.60
CA ASP A 73 3.19 21.36 -31.19
C ASP A 73 3.43 21.41 -29.67
N PRO A 74 4.50 22.13 -29.22
CA PRO A 74 4.76 22.31 -27.80
C PRO A 74 3.62 23.07 -27.10
N LEU A 75 3.34 22.66 -25.87
CA LEU A 75 2.42 23.39 -24.99
C LEU A 75 3.03 24.72 -24.54
N THR A 76 2.20 25.64 -24.07
CA THR A 76 2.72 26.82 -23.38
C THR A 76 3.51 26.41 -22.13
N PRO A 77 4.58 27.14 -21.75
CA PRO A 77 5.37 26.79 -20.56
C PRO A 77 4.55 26.64 -19.28
N LEU A 78 3.45 27.41 -19.16
CA LEU A 78 2.54 27.34 -18.02
C LEU A 78 1.75 26.02 -18.01
N GLN A 79 1.18 25.62 -19.14
CA GLN A 79 0.40 24.38 -19.27
C GLN A 79 1.30 23.15 -19.05
N ASP A 80 2.48 23.19 -19.68
CA ASP A 80 3.45 22.10 -19.53
C ASP A 80 3.93 21.97 -18.09
N GLY A 81 4.27 23.07 -17.42
CA GLY A 81 4.64 23.09 -16.01
C GLY A 81 3.55 22.56 -15.10
N LEU A 82 2.29 22.92 -15.35
CA LEU A 82 1.14 22.39 -14.58
C LEU A 82 1.00 20.87 -14.73
N VAL A 83 1.21 20.32 -15.91
CA VAL A 83 1.13 18.87 -16.14
C VAL A 83 2.37 18.16 -15.57
N TRP A 84 3.56 18.57 -16.04
CA TRP A 84 4.79 17.83 -15.82
C TRP A 84 5.39 18.02 -14.44
N GLN A 85 5.30 19.24 -13.86
CA GLN A 85 5.93 19.52 -12.56
C GLN A 85 4.99 19.36 -11.37
N LEU A 86 3.67 19.51 -11.56
CA LEU A 86 2.72 19.49 -10.44
C LEU A 86 1.80 18.27 -10.47
N ARG A 87 1.04 18.05 -11.57
CA ARG A 87 -0.01 17.03 -11.57
C ARG A 87 0.49 15.61 -11.75
N LEU A 88 1.36 15.41 -12.71
CA LEU A 88 1.86 14.07 -13.04
C LEU A 88 2.66 13.47 -11.88
N PRO A 89 3.62 14.17 -11.25
CA PRO A 89 4.31 13.65 -10.07
C PRO A 89 3.37 13.32 -8.92
N ARG A 90 2.37 14.15 -8.65
CA ARG A 90 1.37 13.94 -7.60
C ARG A 90 0.57 12.65 -7.85
N VAL A 91 0.01 12.49 -9.05
CA VAL A 91 -0.79 11.31 -9.42
C VAL A 91 0.04 10.03 -9.39
N LEU A 92 1.27 10.06 -9.92
CA LEU A 92 2.17 8.91 -9.92
C LEU A 92 2.63 8.55 -8.50
N THR A 93 2.93 9.55 -7.66
CA THR A 93 3.25 9.31 -6.25
C THR A 93 2.07 8.66 -5.53
N ALA A 94 0.85 9.17 -5.71
CA ALA A 94 -0.36 8.56 -5.16
C ALA A 94 -0.52 7.10 -5.64
N ALA A 95 -0.31 6.82 -6.93
CA ALA A 95 -0.37 5.46 -7.46
C ALA A 95 0.68 4.54 -6.81
N GLY A 96 1.95 5.00 -6.71
CA GLY A 96 3.02 4.25 -6.07
C GLY A 96 2.75 3.94 -4.60
N VAL A 97 2.31 4.95 -3.83
CA VAL A 97 1.96 4.81 -2.41
C VAL A 97 0.78 3.85 -2.24
N GLY A 98 -0.29 4.04 -3.01
CA GLY A 98 -1.48 3.19 -2.95
C GLY A 98 -1.18 1.74 -3.28
N ALA A 99 -0.39 1.49 -4.33
CA ALA A 99 0.03 0.15 -4.72
C ALA A 99 0.87 -0.53 -3.63
N GLY A 100 1.89 0.16 -3.13
CA GLY A 100 2.81 -0.40 -2.14
C GLY A 100 2.13 -0.67 -0.81
N LEU A 101 1.29 0.24 -0.29
CA LEU A 101 0.54 0.03 0.95
C LEU A 101 -0.44 -1.15 0.83
N ALA A 102 -1.13 -1.30 -0.31
CA ALA A 102 -2.03 -2.43 -0.53
C ALA A 102 -1.27 -3.77 -0.58
N VAL A 103 -0.11 -3.83 -1.24
CA VAL A 103 0.75 -5.02 -1.25
C VAL A 103 1.23 -5.36 0.16
N CYS A 104 1.74 -4.36 0.92
CA CYS A 104 2.14 -4.53 2.32
C CYS A 104 0.99 -5.05 3.18
N GLY A 105 -0.22 -4.55 2.95
CA GLY A 105 -1.44 -5.01 3.62
C GLY A 105 -1.72 -6.50 3.39
N VAL A 106 -1.65 -6.98 2.13
CA VAL A 106 -1.81 -8.42 1.83
C VAL A 106 -0.81 -9.26 2.61
N VAL A 107 0.47 -8.85 2.63
CA VAL A 107 1.54 -9.58 3.33
C VAL A 107 1.27 -9.62 4.82
N MET A 108 0.93 -8.47 5.44
CA MET A 108 0.63 -8.39 6.88
C MET A 108 -0.57 -9.25 7.25
N GLN A 109 -1.65 -9.20 6.48
CA GLN A 109 -2.84 -10.03 6.69
C GLN A 109 -2.54 -11.53 6.60
N SER A 110 -1.65 -11.92 5.68
CA SER A 110 -1.24 -13.33 5.51
C SER A 110 -0.34 -13.80 6.66
N LEU A 111 0.67 -12.99 7.05
CA LEU A 111 1.61 -13.32 8.13
C LEU A 111 0.96 -13.39 9.52
N THR A 112 -0.03 -12.52 9.76
CA THR A 112 -0.75 -12.47 11.04
C THR A 112 -1.99 -13.35 11.05
N ARG A 113 -2.39 -13.89 9.91
CA ARG A 113 -3.66 -14.61 9.71
C ARG A 113 -4.87 -13.80 10.20
N ASN A 114 -4.77 -12.49 10.05
CA ASN A 114 -5.80 -11.56 10.46
C ASN A 114 -6.13 -10.63 9.29
N PRO A 115 -7.35 -10.66 8.74
CA PRO A 115 -7.76 -9.79 7.63
C PRO A 115 -7.80 -8.30 8.02
N LEU A 116 -7.66 -7.99 9.30
CA LEU A 116 -7.63 -6.64 9.85
C LEU A 116 -6.21 -6.11 10.07
N ALA A 117 -5.20 -6.88 9.69
CA ALA A 117 -3.81 -6.45 9.85
C ALA A 117 -3.43 -5.41 8.79
N ASP A 118 -2.67 -4.43 9.25
CA ASP A 118 -2.15 -3.31 8.47
C ASP A 118 -0.64 -3.19 8.74
N PRO A 119 0.20 -2.73 7.79
CA PRO A 119 1.63 -2.55 8.02
C PRO A 119 1.97 -1.62 9.20
N TYR A 120 1.08 -0.71 9.55
CA TYR A 120 1.28 0.21 10.69
C TYR A 120 1.25 -0.48 12.06
N LEU A 121 0.75 -1.70 12.16
CA LEU A 121 0.83 -2.51 13.39
C LEU A 121 2.26 -2.79 13.87
N LEU A 122 3.26 -2.56 13.00
CA LEU A 122 4.69 -2.66 13.36
C LEU A 122 5.26 -1.37 13.97
N GLY A 123 4.45 -0.36 14.22
CA GLY A 123 4.90 0.94 14.74
C GLY A 123 5.48 1.88 13.69
N LEU A 124 5.45 1.51 12.41
CA LEU A 124 6.13 2.23 11.32
C LEU A 124 5.61 3.65 11.14
N SER A 125 4.29 3.85 11.17
CA SER A 125 3.67 5.16 11.01
C SER A 125 4.01 6.08 12.18
N SER A 126 3.88 5.61 13.43
CA SER A 126 4.21 6.40 14.62
C SER A 126 5.69 6.73 14.69
N GLY A 127 6.58 5.79 14.32
CA GLY A 127 8.01 6.04 14.24
C GLY A 127 8.37 7.07 13.16
N ALA A 128 7.78 6.96 11.96
CA ALA A 128 7.93 7.96 10.91
C ALA A 128 7.45 9.34 11.36
N SER A 129 6.30 9.39 12.05
CA SER A 129 5.73 10.62 12.61
C SER A 129 6.69 11.26 13.62
N LEU A 130 7.29 10.47 14.51
CA LEU A 130 8.27 10.99 15.46
C LEU A 130 9.49 11.58 14.74
N GLY A 131 10.04 10.88 13.75
CA GLY A 131 11.15 11.38 12.94
C GLY A 131 10.81 12.69 12.23
N ALA A 132 9.64 12.77 11.60
CA ALA A 132 9.18 13.98 10.92
C ALA A 132 8.96 15.15 11.88
N VAL A 133 8.30 14.91 13.01
CA VAL A 133 8.01 15.95 14.02
C VAL A 133 9.27 16.46 14.67
N CYS A 134 10.32 15.65 14.85
CA CYS A 134 11.63 16.12 15.32
C CYS A 134 12.25 17.10 14.33
N VAL A 135 12.10 16.91 13.02
CA VAL A 135 12.59 17.89 12.02
C VAL A 135 11.75 19.16 12.03
N LEU A 136 10.42 19.02 11.97
CA LEU A 136 9.51 20.17 11.85
C LEU A 136 9.41 20.98 13.14
N GLY A 137 9.44 20.33 14.31
CA GLY A 137 9.26 20.97 15.61
C GLY A 137 10.58 21.40 16.27
N LEU A 138 11.59 20.52 16.29
CA LEU A 138 12.87 20.77 16.95
C LEU A 138 13.92 21.38 16.01
N GLY A 139 13.64 21.49 14.70
CA GLY A 139 14.60 22.00 13.73
C GLY A 139 15.82 21.10 13.53
N VAL A 140 15.67 19.79 13.71
CA VAL A 140 16.77 18.84 13.48
C VAL A 140 17.25 18.96 12.05
N ALA A 141 18.55 19.14 11.86
CA ALA A 141 19.19 19.38 10.55
C ALA A 141 19.25 18.11 9.68
N LEU A 142 18.07 17.54 9.36
CA LEU A 142 17.88 16.40 8.46
C LEU A 142 16.80 16.71 7.43
N VAL A 143 16.91 16.11 6.26
CA VAL A 143 15.85 16.16 5.26
C VAL A 143 14.63 15.38 5.78
N LEU A 144 13.46 16.01 5.77
CA LEU A 144 12.23 15.47 6.34
C LEU A 144 11.92 14.01 5.93
N PRO A 145 11.96 13.61 4.64
CA PRO A 145 11.76 12.21 4.25
C PRO A 145 12.79 11.25 4.86
N VAL A 146 14.04 11.68 5.01
CA VAL A 146 15.10 10.84 5.59
C VAL A 146 14.83 10.60 7.07
N ALA A 147 14.45 11.63 7.82
CA ALA A 147 14.12 11.51 9.24
C ALA A 147 12.88 10.63 9.46
N ALA A 148 11.84 10.79 8.65
CA ALA A 148 10.63 9.96 8.69
C ALA A 148 10.95 8.49 8.37
N PHE A 149 11.75 8.23 7.33
CA PHE A 149 12.18 6.87 6.98
C PHE A 149 13.02 6.24 8.09
N ALA A 150 13.98 6.97 8.64
CA ALA A 150 14.81 6.52 9.76
C ALA A 150 13.96 6.20 11.00
N GLY A 151 13.00 7.07 11.33
CA GLY A 151 12.04 6.85 12.41
C GLY A 151 11.21 5.57 12.24
N ALA A 152 10.75 5.29 11.01
CA ALA A 152 10.05 4.05 10.69
C ALA A 152 10.96 2.82 10.88
N LEU A 153 12.21 2.87 10.43
CA LEU A 153 13.16 1.76 10.59
C LEU A 153 13.54 1.53 12.06
N LEU A 154 13.73 2.59 12.83
CA LEU A 154 13.99 2.49 14.28
C LEU A 154 12.80 1.84 15.00
N ALA A 155 11.58 2.22 14.66
CA ALA A 155 10.38 1.57 15.18
C ALA A 155 10.31 0.09 14.81
N LEU A 156 10.66 -0.30 13.57
CA LEU A 156 10.76 -1.70 13.18
C LEU A 156 11.77 -2.45 14.04
N LEU A 157 12.99 -1.91 14.17
CA LEU A 157 14.07 -2.54 14.95
C LEU A 157 13.65 -2.73 16.40
N ALA A 158 13.02 -1.71 17.00
CA ALA A 158 12.48 -1.80 18.35
C ALA A 158 11.38 -2.87 18.45
N THR A 159 10.47 -2.94 17.48
CA THR A 159 9.40 -3.94 17.44
C THR A 159 9.94 -5.36 17.31
N LEU A 160 10.87 -5.58 16.37
CA LEU A 160 11.48 -6.89 16.19
C LEU A 160 12.36 -7.31 17.38
N GLY A 161 13.10 -6.34 17.97
CA GLY A 161 13.90 -6.57 19.16
C GLY A 161 13.04 -6.95 20.36
N LEU A 162 11.95 -6.21 20.61
CA LEU A 162 11.03 -6.49 21.70
C LEU A 162 10.30 -7.83 21.52
N ALA A 163 9.81 -8.12 20.31
CA ALA A 163 9.16 -9.42 20.02
C ALA A 163 10.14 -10.58 20.14
N GLY A 164 11.39 -10.40 19.70
CA GLY A 164 12.47 -11.38 19.83
C GLY A 164 12.81 -11.67 21.29
N ALA A 165 12.97 -10.63 22.12
CA ALA A 165 13.22 -10.77 23.55
C ALA A 165 12.04 -11.44 24.30
N ALA A 166 10.81 -11.27 23.81
CA ALA A 166 9.62 -11.93 24.34
C ALA A 166 9.47 -13.42 23.91
N GLY A 167 10.46 -13.99 23.23
CA GLY A 167 10.50 -15.42 22.85
C GLY A 167 10.13 -15.72 21.39
N GLY A 168 10.37 -14.78 20.46
CA GLY A 168 10.31 -15.00 19.01
C GLY A 168 9.20 -14.23 18.29
N LEU A 169 9.29 -14.23 16.95
CA LEU A 169 8.43 -13.44 16.07
C LEU A 169 7.09 -14.13 15.76
N THR A 170 6.32 -14.49 16.80
CA THR A 170 4.94 -14.95 16.59
C THR A 170 4.03 -13.79 16.20
N PRO A 171 2.90 -14.03 15.46
CA PRO A 171 1.97 -12.97 15.08
C PRO A 171 1.54 -12.09 16.26
N SER A 172 1.09 -12.69 17.35
CA SER A 172 0.62 -11.95 18.52
C SER A 172 1.71 -11.12 19.18
N ARG A 173 2.92 -11.68 19.37
CA ARG A 173 4.05 -10.95 19.97
C ARG A 173 4.50 -9.79 19.10
N THR A 174 4.57 -10.00 17.79
CA THR A 174 4.95 -8.94 16.84
C THR A 174 3.95 -7.78 16.86
N VAL A 175 2.63 -8.08 16.90
CA VAL A 175 1.59 -7.05 16.97
C VAL A 175 1.63 -6.32 18.32
N LEU A 176 1.76 -7.03 19.44
CA LEU A 176 1.85 -6.41 20.79
C LEU A 176 3.09 -5.55 20.94
N ALA A 177 4.25 -6.01 20.44
CA ALA A 177 5.48 -5.24 20.44
C ALA A 177 5.34 -3.97 19.59
N GLY A 178 4.76 -4.09 18.39
CA GLY A 178 4.49 -2.95 17.50
C GLY A 178 3.53 -1.94 18.13
N LEU A 179 2.50 -2.41 18.83
CA LEU A 179 1.59 -1.54 19.57
C LEU A 179 2.33 -0.75 20.67
N ALA A 180 3.17 -1.43 21.47
CA ALA A 180 3.96 -0.77 22.51
C ALA A 180 4.90 0.30 21.93
N VAL A 181 5.61 -0.03 20.84
CA VAL A 181 6.48 0.91 20.13
C VAL A 181 5.67 2.08 19.55
N SER A 182 4.48 1.80 18.99
CA SER A 182 3.58 2.84 18.47
C SER A 182 3.17 3.82 19.54
N GLN A 183 2.79 3.33 20.74
CA GLN A 183 2.39 4.19 21.85
C GLN A 183 3.55 5.04 22.37
N LEU A 184 4.74 4.46 22.47
CA LEU A 184 5.94 5.20 22.88
C LEU A 184 6.29 6.30 21.86
N ALA A 185 6.30 5.98 20.58
CA ALA A 185 6.56 6.96 19.52
C ALA A 185 5.49 8.06 19.48
N SER A 186 4.21 7.70 19.66
CA SER A 186 3.09 8.67 19.73
C SER A 186 3.20 9.58 20.95
N ALA A 187 3.66 9.07 22.10
CA ALA A 187 3.94 9.90 23.27
C ALA A 187 5.08 10.88 22.97
N GLY A 188 6.14 10.44 22.26
CA GLY A 188 7.22 11.31 21.80
C GLY A 188 6.73 12.41 20.85
N VAL A 189 5.87 12.07 19.88
CA VAL A 189 5.22 13.05 18.99
C VAL A 189 4.46 14.11 19.79
N SER A 190 3.61 13.65 20.71
CA SER A 190 2.81 14.55 21.57
C SER A 190 3.71 15.45 22.42
N PHE A 191 4.79 14.92 22.99
CA PHE A 191 5.75 15.68 23.78
C PHE A 191 6.44 16.78 22.94
N VAL A 192 6.92 16.44 21.75
CA VAL A 192 7.56 17.43 20.86
C VAL A 192 6.56 18.51 20.46
N ILE A 193 5.33 18.14 20.05
CA ILE A 193 4.30 19.11 19.71
C ILE A 193 3.99 20.04 20.89
N PHE A 194 3.80 19.49 22.10
CA PHE A 194 3.51 20.29 23.30
C PHE A 194 4.64 21.29 23.62
N TRP A 195 5.89 20.87 23.42
CA TRP A 195 7.05 21.67 23.80
C TRP A 195 7.45 22.74 22.77
N THR A 196 7.21 22.50 21.47
CA THR A 196 7.79 23.29 20.37
C THR A 196 6.80 24.05 19.53
N SER A 197 5.47 23.80 19.63
CA SER A 197 4.53 24.34 18.66
C SER A 197 4.37 25.85 18.76
N THR A 198 4.97 26.53 17.79
CA THR A 198 4.61 27.88 17.34
C THR A 198 3.64 27.76 16.15
N GLY A 199 2.79 28.75 15.90
CA GLY A 199 1.64 28.65 14.98
C GLY A 199 1.92 28.02 13.61
N ASP A 200 3.01 28.39 12.94
CA ASP A 200 3.32 27.89 11.58
C ASP A 200 3.79 26.42 11.60
N SER A 201 4.69 26.06 12.52
CA SER A 201 5.18 24.69 12.66
C SER A 201 4.06 23.70 12.99
N TYR A 202 3.01 24.14 13.70
CA TYR A 202 1.88 23.27 14.04
C TYR A 202 1.07 22.86 12.81
N GLN A 203 0.84 23.77 11.85
CA GLN A 203 0.12 23.45 10.61
C GLN A 203 0.91 22.48 9.74
N ASP A 204 2.22 22.66 9.62
CA ASP A 204 3.10 21.73 8.87
C ASP A 204 3.11 20.34 9.49
N ILE A 205 3.21 20.26 10.81
CA ILE A 205 3.15 18.99 11.54
C ILE A 205 1.79 18.31 11.30
N LEU A 206 0.68 19.03 11.46
CA LEU A 206 -0.65 18.46 11.23
C LEU A 206 -0.84 17.98 9.79
N SER A 207 -0.44 18.76 8.80
CA SER A 207 -0.56 18.40 7.39
C SER A 207 0.22 17.13 7.07
N TRP A 208 1.42 16.97 7.66
CA TRP A 208 2.23 15.78 7.50
C TRP A 208 1.61 14.54 8.21
N LEU A 209 1.13 14.71 9.44
CA LEU A 209 0.51 13.62 10.23
C LEU A 209 -0.78 13.11 9.58
N LEU A 210 -1.54 13.98 8.93
CA LEU A 210 -2.77 13.63 8.22
C LEU A 210 -2.52 12.93 6.87
N GLY A 211 -1.28 12.98 6.38
CA GLY A 211 -0.87 12.37 5.12
C GLY A 211 -1.34 13.14 3.88
N SER A 212 -0.40 13.54 3.03
CA SER A 212 -0.65 14.31 1.82
C SER A 212 0.36 13.97 0.73
N VAL A 213 -0.08 14.02 -0.52
CA VAL A 213 0.78 13.94 -1.71
C VAL A 213 0.81 15.26 -2.49
N ALA A 214 0.31 16.36 -1.89
CA ALA A 214 0.20 17.67 -2.56
C ALA A 214 1.58 18.24 -2.97
N GLY A 215 2.62 18.05 -2.16
CA GLY A 215 3.99 18.48 -2.45
C GLY A 215 4.85 17.46 -3.21
N ALA A 216 4.25 16.48 -3.89
CA ALA A 216 4.99 15.44 -4.59
C ALA A 216 5.80 15.99 -5.76
N THR A 217 7.03 15.51 -5.87
CA THR A 217 8.00 15.84 -6.91
C THR A 217 8.41 14.59 -7.69
N TRP A 218 9.20 14.73 -8.75
CA TRP A 218 9.78 13.59 -9.47
C TRP A 218 10.66 12.71 -8.57
N THR A 219 11.31 13.28 -7.55
CA THR A 219 12.01 12.50 -6.52
C THR A 219 11.04 11.63 -5.72
N SER A 220 9.88 12.17 -5.35
CA SER A 220 8.83 11.40 -4.68
C SER A 220 8.31 10.25 -5.56
N VAL A 221 8.16 10.49 -6.86
CA VAL A 221 7.81 9.42 -7.85
C VAL A 221 8.89 8.35 -7.89
N ALA A 222 10.16 8.75 -8.02
CA ALA A 222 11.27 7.80 -8.10
C ALA A 222 11.36 6.92 -6.84
N VAL A 223 11.18 7.50 -5.65
CA VAL A 223 11.19 6.76 -4.38
C VAL A 223 9.98 5.85 -4.27
N THR A 224 8.76 6.36 -4.45
CA THR A 224 7.54 5.59 -4.19
C THR A 224 7.28 4.53 -5.26
N CYS A 225 7.37 4.89 -6.54
CA CYS A 225 7.21 3.94 -7.63
C CYS A 225 8.38 2.97 -7.70
N GLY A 226 9.63 3.44 -7.53
CA GLY A 226 10.83 2.59 -7.52
C GLY A 226 10.79 1.57 -6.37
N ALA A 227 10.52 2.01 -5.14
CA ALA A 227 10.38 1.11 -3.99
C ALA A 227 9.24 0.10 -4.21
N THR A 228 8.10 0.55 -4.71
CA THR A 228 6.94 -0.33 -4.97
C THR A 228 7.24 -1.32 -6.09
N LEU A 229 7.89 -0.92 -7.17
CA LEU A 229 8.28 -1.84 -8.24
C LEU A 229 9.30 -2.87 -7.75
N VAL A 230 10.32 -2.48 -7.02
CA VAL A 230 11.37 -3.40 -6.57
C VAL A 230 10.88 -4.25 -5.40
N LEU A 231 10.53 -3.64 -4.29
CA LEU A 231 10.16 -4.38 -3.07
C LEU A 231 8.77 -5.01 -3.19
N GLY A 232 7.82 -4.33 -3.82
CA GLY A 232 6.49 -4.88 -4.11
C GLY A 232 6.54 -6.09 -5.04
N SER A 233 7.44 -6.11 -6.04
CA SER A 233 7.65 -7.30 -6.90
C SER A 233 8.28 -8.45 -6.12
N LEU A 234 9.23 -8.19 -5.22
CA LEU A 234 9.80 -9.22 -4.34
C LEU A 234 8.72 -9.81 -3.42
N LEU A 235 7.87 -8.96 -2.84
CA LEU A 235 6.73 -9.40 -2.04
C LEU A 235 5.70 -10.17 -2.88
N ALA A 236 5.42 -9.75 -4.10
CA ALA A 236 4.53 -10.46 -5.01
C ALA A 236 5.07 -11.84 -5.42
N ALA A 237 6.38 -11.96 -5.62
CA ALA A 237 7.04 -13.23 -5.88
C ALA A 237 6.93 -14.21 -4.70
N SER A 238 6.77 -13.72 -3.47
CA SER A 238 6.56 -14.55 -2.27
C SER A 238 5.14 -15.09 -2.10
N GLY A 239 4.24 -14.92 -3.08
CA GLY A 239 2.82 -15.29 -2.98
C GLY A 239 2.58 -16.75 -2.58
N SER A 240 3.35 -17.72 -3.10
CA SER A 240 3.25 -19.13 -2.70
C SER A 240 3.73 -19.39 -1.27
N LEU A 241 4.74 -18.65 -0.83
CA LEU A 241 5.23 -18.69 0.55
C LEU A 241 4.15 -18.15 1.51
N LEU A 242 3.49 -17.05 1.14
CA LEU A 242 2.39 -16.48 1.91
C LEU A 242 1.17 -17.40 1.95
N ASP A 243 0.90 -18.16 0.87
CA ASP A 243 -0.15 -19.18 0.88
C ASP A 243 0.12 -20.27 1.93
N ALA A 244 1.39 -20.68 2.13
CA ALA A 244 1.75 -21.63 3.18
C ALA A 244 1.47 -21.10 4.60
N PHE A 245 1.71 -19.81 4.85
CA PHE A 245 1.42 -19.17 6.16
C PHE A 245 -0.08 -19.14 6.50
N THR A 246 -0.97 -19.17 5.52
CA THR A 246 -2.42 -19.20 5.78
C THR A 246 -2.88 -20.48 6.49
N PHE A 247 -2.16 -21.60 6.30
CA PHE A 247 -2.41 -22.87 7.00
C PHE A 247 -1.79 -22.95 8.40
N GLY A 248 -1.04 -21.95 8.79
CA GLY A 248 -0.39 -21.85 10.10
C GLY A 248 1.09 -22.28 10.07
N ASP A 249 1.78 -21.93 11.15
CA ASP A 249 3.23 -22.08 11.25
C ASP A 249 3.68 -23.56 11.21
N ILE A 250 2.92 -24.44 11.85
CA ILE A 250 3.20 -25.88 11.88
C ILE A 250 3.07 -26.46 10.46
N ALA A 251 1.98 -26.16 9.77
CA ALA A 251 1.75 -26.63 8.42
C ALA A 251 2.80 -26.04 7.44
N ALA A 252 3.17 -24.78 7.57
CA ALA A 252 4.23 -24.18 6.77
C ALA A 252 5.59 -24.86 7.00
N SER A 253 5.92 -25.19 8.25
CA SER A 253 7.18 -25.89 8.57
C SER A 253 7.23 -27.32 8.04
N THR A 254 6.12 -28.06 8.05
CA THR A 254 6.05 -29.40 7.44
C THR A 254 6.21 -29.38 5.92
N LEU A 255 5.87 -28.25 5.28
CA LEU A 255 6.13 -27.99 3.86
C LEU A 255 7.58 -27.53 3.58
N GLY A 256 8.46 -27.53 4.59
CA GLY A 256 9.87 -27.16 4.45
C GLY A 256 10.15 -25.66 4.51
N VAL A 257 9.16 -24.81 4.89
CA VAL A 257 9.36 -23.38 5.01
C VAL A 257 10.12 -23.06 6.30
N PRO A 258 11.25 -22.32 6.26
CA PRO A 258 11.93 -21.81 7.45
C PRO A 258 11.14 -20.62 8.02
N VAL A 259 10.07 -20.91 8.77
CA VAL A 259 9.00 -19.99 9.17
C VAL A 259 9.53 -18.69 9.79
N GLU A 260 10.43 -18.79 10.77
CA GLU A 260 10.93 -17.61 11.48
C GLU A 260 11.78 -16.71 10.58
N ARG A 261 12.67 -17.31 9.77
CA ARG A 261 13.51 -16.57 8.81
C ARG A 261 12.66 -15.91 7.72
N ALA A 262 11.71 -16.66 7.15
CA ALA A 262 10.82 -16.16 6.11
C ALA A 262 9.95 -14.99 6.64
N ARG A 263 9.37 -15.15 7.83
CA ARG A 263 8.61 -14.08 8.49
C ARG A 263 9.45 -12.83 8.72
N ARG A 264 10.65 -12.98 9.25
CA ARG A 264 11.57 -11.86 9.49
C ARG A 264 11.89 -11.10 8.20
N ILE A 265 12.24 -11.81 7.12
CA ILE A 265 12.52 -11.20 5.82
C ILE A 265 11.30 -10.44 5.29
N LEU A 266 10.13 -11.06 5.31
CA LEU A 266 8.89 -10.43 4.84
C LEU A 266 8.52 -9.18 5.65
N LEU A 267 8.66 -9.22 6.99
CA LEU A 267 8.43 -8.07 7.85
C LEU A 267 9.41 -6.92 7.55
N VAL A 268 10.69 -7.23 7.31
CA VAL A 268 11.70 -6.22 6.95
C VAL A 268 11.38 -5.61 5.59
N LEU A 269 11.03 -6.41 4.58
CA LEU A 269 10.64 -5.90 3.25
C LEU A 269 9.40 -5.00 3.32
N VAL A 270 8.37 -5.42 4.06
CA VAL A 270 7.17 -4.62 4.31
C VAL A 270 7.53 -3.29 4.97
N ALA A 271 8.41 -3.32 5.96
CA ALA A 271 8.76 -2.12 6.71
C ALA A 271 9.60 -1.14 5.87
N ILE A 272 10.56 -1.63 5.09
CA ILE A 272 11.35 -0.77 4.19
C ILE A 272 10.42 -0.14 3.15
N LEU A 273 9.53 -0.93 2.53
CA LEU A 273 8.57 -0.41 1.57
C LEU A 273 7.64 0.62 2.23
N THR A 274 6.98 0.27 3.33
CA THR A 274 6.08 1.18 4.04
C THR A 274 6.80 2.45 4.50
N GLY A 275 8.01 2.33 5.05
CA GLY A 275 8.82 3.47 5.47
C GLY A 275 9.15 4.41 4.30
N ALA A 276 9.55 3.86 3.14
CA ALA A 276 9.81 4.65 1.94
C ALA A 276 8.55 5.38 1.43
N LEU A 277 7.38 4.73 1.49
CA LEU A 277 6.12 5.35 1.08
C LEU A 277 5.70 6.46 2.05
N VAL A 278 5.67 6.16 3.35
CA VAL A 278 5.28 7.13 4.40
C VAL A 278 6.21 8.32 4.46
N SER A 279 7.50 8.14 4.19
CA SER A 279 8.46 9.25 4.14
C SER A 279 8.12 10.32 3.10
N GLN A 280 7.42 9.94 2.02
CA GLN A 280 7.03 10.84 0.93
C GLN A 280 5.60 11.36 1.04
N SER A 281 4.72 10.64 1.72
CA SER A 281 3.28 10.93 1.74
C SER A 281 2.73 11.22 3.13
N GLY A 282 3.53 11.10 4.18
CA GLY A 282 3.00 11.04 5.54
C GLY A 282 2.16 9.79 5.76
N SER A 283 1.41 9.76 6.85
CA SER A 283 0.62 8.61 7.28
C SER A 283 -0.72 8.52 6.54
N ILE A 284 -0.87 7.55 5.62
CA ILE A 284 -2.12 7.30 4.88
C ILE A 284 -2.68 5.94 5.29
N GLY A 285 -3.76 5.96 6.07
CA GLY A 285 -4.42 4.75 6.57
C GLY A 285 -5.45 4.15 5.61
N PHE A 286 -5.98 2.99 6.00
CA PHE A 286 -7.06 2.23 5.35
C PHE A 286 -6.72 1.59 4.01
N VAL A 287 -5.74 2.04 3.24
CA VAL A 287 -5.38 1.46 1.95
C VAL A 287 -4.93 0.01 2.11
N GLY A 288 -3.96 -0.24 2.99
CA GLY A 288 -3.45 -1.58 3.30
C GLY A 288 -4.43 -2.49 4.02
N LEU A 289 -5.44 -1.92 4.66
CA LEU A 289 -6.48 -2.66 5.39
C LEU A 289 -7.63 -3.08 4.47
N VAL A 290 -8.24 -2.10 3.80
CA VAL A 290 -9.52 -2.26 3.09
C VAL A 290 -9.35 -2.92 1.74
N LEU A 291 -8.35 -2.48 0.95
CA LEU A 291 -8.21 -2.94 -0.43
C LEU A 291 -7.90 -4.45 -0.53
N PRO A 292 -6.93 -5.01 0.22
CA PRO A 292 -6.68 -6.45 0.18
C PRO A 292 -7.90 -7.27 0.60
N HIS A 293 -8.64 -6.79 1.60
CA HIS A 293 -9.85 -7.46 2.07
C HIS A 293 -10.94 -7.47 1.00
N ALA A 294 -11.22 -6.31 0.37
CA ALA A 294 -12.19 -6.19 -0.71
C ALA A 294 -11.82 -7.05 -1.93
N VAL A 295 -10.55 -7.04 -2.33
CA VAL A 295 -10.06 -7.86 -3.45
C VAL A 295 -10.20 -9.35 -3.15
N ARG A 296 -9.91 -9.78 -1.92
CA ARG A 296 -10.05 -11.18 -1.47
C ARG A 296 -11.48 -11.70 -1.61
N LEU A 297 -12.49 -10.86 -1.38
CA LEU A 297 -13.90 -11.24 -1.56
C LEU A 297 -14.26 -11.51 -3.02
N VAL A 298 -13.54 -10.94 -3.98
CA VAL A 298 -13.80 -11.07 -5.42
C VAL A 298 -12.99 -12.20 -6.06
N VAL A 299 -11.67 -12.26 -5.77
CA VAL A 299 -10.76 -13.19 -6.44
C VAL A 299 -10.34 -14.38 -5.58
N GLY A 300 -10.75 -14.41 -4.31
CA GLY A 300 -10.39 -15.45 -3.35
C GLY A 300 -9.06 -15.20 -2.64
N THR A 301 -8.54 -16.24 -2.00
CA THR A 301 -7.45 -16.13 -1.01
C THR A 301 -6.05 -16.41 -1.58
N ARG A 302 -5.91 -16.74 -2.87
CA ARG A 302 -4.60 -17.04 -3.48
C ARG A 302 -3.73 -15.79 -3.59
N ASN A 303 -2.65 -15.74 -2.82
CA ASN A 303 -1.77 -14.56 -2.75
C ASN A 303 -1.07 -14.24 -4.09
N ARG A 304 -0.83 -15.23 -4.95
CA ARG A 304 -0.26 -14.99 -6.29
C ARG A 304 -1.08 -14.04 -7.17
N LEU A 305 -2.42 -14.03 -7.04
CA LEU A 305 -3.30 -13.09 -7.74
C LEU A 305 -3.65 -11.91 -6.85
N LEU A 306 -3.83 -12.16 -5.55
CA LEU A 306 -4.25 -11.15 -4.58
C LEU A 306 -3.24 -10.00 -4.48
N LEU A 307 -1.93 -10.29 -4.45
CA LEU A 307 -0.87 -9.28 -4.34
C LEU A 307 -0.87 -8.29 -5.51
N PRO A 308 -0.71 -8.70 -6.77
CA PRO A 308 -0.66 -7.76 -7.88
C PRO A 308 -1.99 -7.02 -8.08
N LEU A 309 -3.12 -7.72 -7.91
CA LEU A 309 -4.42 -7.09 -8.08
C LEU A 309 -4.71 -6.07 -6.97
N SER A 310 -4.34 -6.36 -5.72
CA SER A 310 -4.45 -5.39 -4.61
C SER A 310 -3.57 -4.18 -4.85
N GLY A 311 -2.35 -4.36 -5.38
CA GLY A 311 -1.48 -3.25 -5.75
C GLY A 311 -2.10 -2.35 -6.81
N LEU A 312 -2.58 -2.90 -7.92
CA LEU A 312 -3.20 -2.13 -9.01
C LEU A 312 -4.47 -1.37 -8.56
N LEU A 313 -5.33 -2.04 -7.79
CA LEU A 313 -6.54 -1.41 -7.25
C LEU A 313 -6.23 -0.41 -6.13
N GLY A 314 -5.19 -0.67 -5.32
CA GLY A 314 -4.68 0.27 -4.33
C GLY A 314 -4.15 1.55 -4.96
N ALA A 315 -3.40 1.43 -6.07
CA ALA A 315 -2.97 2.57 -6.87
C ALA A 315 -4.17 3.40 -7.35
N SER A 316 -5.13 2.75 -8.00
CA SER A 316 -6.33 3.42 -8.52
C SER A 316 -7.14 4.09 -7.41
N PHE A 317 -7.31 3.42 -6.28
CA PHE A 317 -8.04 3.96 -5.13
C PHE A 317 -7.39 5.23 -4.58
N LEU A 318 -6.07 5.21 -4.35
CA LEU A 318 -5.39 6.36 -3.76
C LEU A 318 -5.33 7.55 -4.72
N VAL A 319 -5.19 7.30 -6.03
CA VAL A 319 -5.30 8.36 -7.05
C VAL A 319 -6.68 9.02 -7.01
N TRP A 320 -7.77 8.25 -6.91
CA TRP A 320 -9.11 8.81 -6.80
C TRP A 320 -9.34 9.51 -5.46
N ALA A 321 -8.83 8.97 -4.35
CA ALA A 321 -8.91 9.61 -3.04
C ALA A 321 -8.20 10.99 -3.04
N ASP A 322 -6.99 11.07 -3.63
CA ASP A 322 -6.28 12.35 -3.79
C ASP A 322 -7.02 13.31 -4.74
N THR A 323 -7.55 12.79 -5.85
CA THR A 323 -8.34 13.62 -6.78
C THR A 323 -9.57 14.18 -6.10
N ALA A 324 -10.29 13.40 -5.31
CA ALA A 324 -11.41 13.88 -4.52
C ALA A 324 -10.96 14.90 -3.45
N ALA A 325 -9.84 14.66 -2.76
CA ALA A 325 -9.29 15.54 -1.74
C ALA A 325 -9.01 16.95 -2.24
N ARG A 326 -8.59 17.10 -3.51
CA ARG A 326 -8.27 18.41 -4.13
C ARG A 326 -9.39 19.03 -4.92
N THR A 327 -10.51 18.33 -5.17
CA THR A 327 -11.60 18.85 -6.02
C THR A 327 -12.90 19.09 -5.27
N VAL A 328 -13.25 18.27 -4.28
CA VAL A 328 -14.56 18.31 -3.60
C VAL A 328 -14.74 19.59 -2.78
N PHE A 329 -13.66 20.09 -2.17
CA PHE A 329 -13.71 21.26 -1.28
C PHE A 329 -12.93 22.46 -1.84
N ALA A 330 -12.71 22.51 -3.16
CA ALA A 330 -11.99 23.62 -3.78
C ALA A 330 -12.56 25.00 -3.32
N PRO A 331 -11.73 26.00 -3.02
CA PRO A 331 -10.28 26.06 -3.26
C PRO A 331 -9.39 25.44 -2.17
N ARG A 332 -9.95 24.90 -1.10
CA ARG A 332 -9.17 24.24 -0.02
C ARG A 332 -8.91 22.79 -0.39
N GLU A 333 -7.66 22.37 -0.24
CA GLU A 333 -7.28 20.96 -0.37
C GLU A 333 -7.30 20.27 1.00
N ILE A 334 -7.89 19.07 1.04
CA ILE A 334 -7.91 18.24 2.23
C ILE A 334 -6.78 17.21 2.12
N PRO A 335 -6.04 16.90 3.22
CA PRO A 335 -5.07 15.80 3.22
C PRO A 335 -5.71 14.48 2.77
N VAL A 336 -5.04 13.76 1.88
CA VAL A 336 -5.58 12.52 1.29
C VAL A 336 -5.87 11.44 2.35
N GLY A 337 -5.12 11.43 3.46
CA GLY A 337 -5.36 10.52 4.57
C GLY A 337 -6.74 10.70 5.22
N VAL A 338 -7.26 11.93 5.27
CA VAL A 338 -8.64 12.20 5.72
C VAL A 338 -9.64 11.56 4.77
N MET A 339 -9.43 11.71 3.45
CA MET A 339 -10.33 11.11 2.44
C MET A 339 -10.29 9.57 2.46
N THR A 340 -9.11 8.97 2.60
CA THR A 340 -9.01 7.52 2.72
C THR A 340 -9.67 7.00 3.99
N ALA A 341 -9.58 7.71 5.10
CA ALA A 341 -10.27 7.36 6.34
C ALA A 341 -11.80 7.54 6.23
N ALA A 342 -12.26 8.65 5.63
CA ALA A 342 -13.69 8.94 5.46
C ALA A 342 -14.40 7.90 4.57
N VAL A 343 -13.71 7.38 3.55
CA VAL A 343 -14.23 6.32 2.68
C VAL A 343 -13.95 4.93 3.26
N GLY A 344 -12.74 4.73 3.75
CA GLY A 344 -12.26 3.42 4.20
C GLY A 344 -12.97 2.92 5.44
N ALA A 345 -13.22 3.77 6.45
CA ALA A 345 -13.84 3.34 7.69
C ALA A 345 -15.30 2.87 7.50
N PRO A 346 -16.19 3.59 6.78
CA PRO A 346 -17.54 3.10 6.49
C PRO A 346 -17.55 1.81 5.65
N VAL A 347 -16.71 1.75 4.60
CA VAL A 347 -16.60 0.54 3.76
C VAL A 347 -16.15 -0.65 4.60
N PHE A 348 -15.16 -0.46 5.46
CA PHE A 348 -14.68 -1.50 6.34
C PHE A 348 -15.75 -1.96 7.35
N ALA A 349 -16.47 -1.03 7.99
CA ALA A 349 -17.58 -1.33 8.88
C ALA A 349 -18.69 -2.14 8.16
N PHE A 350 -19.03 -1.75 6.93
CA PHE A 350 -19.97 -2.48 6.11
C PHE A 350 -19.52 -3.91 5.78
N LEU A 351 -18.25 -4.09 5.41
CA LEU A 351 -17.67 -5.41 5.13
C LEU A 351 -17.68 -6.32 6.36
N LEU A 352 -17.39 -5.78 7.54
CA LEU A 352 -17.49 -6.52 8.80
C LEU A 352 -18.94 -6.91 9.13
N TRP A 353 -19.89 -6.02 8.92
CA TRP A 353 -21.30 -6.30 9.15
C TRP A 353 -21.80 -7.41 8.23
N ARG A 354 -21.47 -7.35 6.94
CA ARG A 354 -21.85 -8.35 5.94
C ARG A 354 -21.18 -9.71 6.15
N GLY A 355 -19.98 -9.74 6.74
CA GLY A 355 -19.25 -10.98 7.05
C GLY A 355 -19.88 -11.82 8.17
N ARG A 356 -20.68 -11.22 9.06
CA ARG A 356 -21.34 -11.92 10.19
C ARG A 356 -22.33 -13.01 9.80
N GLY A 357 -22.82 -13.01 8.56
CA GLY A 357 -23.76 -14.01 8.07
C GLY A 357 -23.13 -15.26 7.42
N ARG A 358 -21.79 -15.38 7.45
CA ARG A 358 -21.05 -16.47 6.79
C ARG A 358 -20.10 -17.23 7.73
N ALA A 359 -20.14 -16.95 9.03
CA ALA A 359 -19.37 -17.66 10.08
C ALA A 359 -20.23 -18.73 10.77
#